data_da6f8f61ca0f0477ac6820f7e266c822
#
_entry.id   da6f8f61ca0f0477ac6820f7e266c822
#
_cell.length_a   1.000
_cell.length_b   1.000
_cell.length_c   1.000
_cell.angle_alpha   90.00
_cell.angle_beta   90.00
_cell.angle_gamma   90.00
#
_symmetry.space_group_name_H-M   'P 1'
#
loop_
_entity.id
_entity.type
_entity.pdbx_description
1 polymer ?
#
loop_
_entity_poly.entity_id
_entity_poly.type
_entity_poly.pdbx_seq_one_letter_code
_entity_poly.pdbx_strand_id
1 'polypeptide(L)'
;DYQLVVKTGVISNVANMYYTLMMLDRQLEIVNDMANLTKETWRQMKIKKELSPGVNETAVKSAEANYYSVLSQKADLERQIREVENSMSLLLGQPAQTIARGKLADQSLPSEFSTGIALNMLNNRPDVHAAEMNLAACFYNTNQARSRFYPSITISGSGAYTNNSGMGIVNPGKMLLSAVGSLTQPIFARGQLIAGLKVAKAQQEQAFNNWQQAVLSAGSEVSNALVLYNSSDEKGRLDGKRVDVLEKNVEMTKQLFNSKSATYLEVITAQSNLLNAQLSKVQDDFSKMQAVVNLYYALGGGRD
;
A
#
# COMPACT_ATOMS: atom_id res chain seq x y z
N ASP A 1 -7.13 13.25 12.83
CA ASP A 1 -7.40 12.20 11.83
C ASP A 1 -6.39 12.21 10.68
N TYR A 2 -6.12 13.34 10.01
CA TYR A 2 -5.17 13.42 8.89
C TYR A 2 -3.77 12.93 9.25
N GLN A 3 -3.23 13.31 10.41
CA GLN A 3 -1.94 12.83 10.90
C GLN A 3 -1.91 11.30 11.07
N LEU A 4 -3.01 10.71 11.53
CA LEU A 4 -3.12 9.27 11.72
C LEU A 4 -3.17 8.53 10.38
N VAL A 5 -3.89 9.07 9.37
CA VAL A 5 -3.89 8.53 7.99
C VAL A 5 -2.47 8.47 7.44
N VAL A 6 -1.72 9.58 7.57
CA VAL A 6 -0.33 9.67 7.09
C VAL A 6 0.56 8.68 7.85
N LYS A 7 0.45 8.60 9.19
CA LYS A 7 1.22 7.66 10.03
C LYS A 7 0.99 6.21 9.59
N THR A 8 -0.27 5.79 9.46
CA THR A 8 -0.62 4.42 9.03
C THR A 8 -0.11 4.12 7.62
N GLY A 9 -0.25 5.10 6.70
CA GLY A 9 0.26 4.98 5.34
C GLY A 9 1.79 4.81 5.28
N VAL A 10 2.54 5.58 6.06
CA VAL A 10 4.00 5.46 6.15
C VAL A 10 4.40 4.11 6.72
N ILE A 11 3.76 3.65 7.80
CA ILE A 11 4.04 2.33 8.40
C ILE A 11 3.82 1.21 7.37
N SER A 12 2.68 1.23 6.66
CA SER A 12 2.38 0.23 5.64
C SER A 12 3.35 0.27 4.46
N ASN A 13 3.77 1.46 4.02
CA ASN A 13 4.76 1.62 2.96
C ASN A 13 6.13 1.08 3.37
N VAL A 14 6.61 1.40 4.58
CA VAL A 14 7.86 0.86 5.11
C VAL A 14 7.80 -0.66 5.19
N ALA A 15 6.72 -1.23 5.73
CA ALA A 15 6.53 -2.68 5.81
C ALA A 15 6.52 -3.35 4.43
N ASN A 16 5.81 -2.78 3.46
CA ASN A 16 5.78 -3.28 2.08
C ASN A 16 7.16 -3.23 1.41
N MET A 17 7.90 -2.13 1.56
CA MET A 17 9.27 -2.03 1.04
C MET A 17 10.21 -3.04 1.70
N TYR A 18 10.09 -3.24 3.02
CA TYR A 18 10.89 -4.20 3.76
C TYR A 18 10.65 -5.64 3.28
N TYR A 19 9.37 -6.04 3.15
CA TYR A 19 9.03 -7.36 2.62
C TYR A 19 9.41 -7.52 1.15
N THR A 20 9.34 -6.45 0.34
CA THR A 20 9.83 -6.45 -1.05
C THR A 20 11.32 -6.72 -1.11
N LEU A 21 12.13 -6.11 -0.24
CA LEU A 21 13.56 -6.38 -0.16
C LEU A 21 13.85 -7.84 0.20
N MET A 22 13.12 -8.40 1.17
CA MET A 22 13.28 -9.81 1.58
C MET A 22 12.90 -10.78 0.45
N MET A 23 11.84 -10.46 -0.31
CA MET A 23 11.44 -11.21 -1.50
C MET A 23 12.54 -11.18 -2.57
N LEU A 24 13.06 -10.00 -2.89
CA LEU A 24 14.11 -9.82 -3.90
C LEU A 24 15.40 -10.54 -3.51
N ASP A 25 15.79 -10.51 -2.22
CA ASP A 25 16.93 -11.26 -1.73
C ASP A 25 16.74 -12.77 -1.92
N ARG A 26 15.54 -13.28 -1.61
CA ARG A 26 15.26 -14.71 -1.81
C ARG A 26 15.26 -15.09 -3.29
N GLN A 27 14.73 -14.23 -4.15
CA GLN A 27 14.81 -14.42 -5.60
C GLN A 27 16.26 -14.39 -6.08
N LEU A 28 17.09 -13.49 -5.55
CA LEU A 28 18.52 -13.40 -5.89
C LEU A 28 19.28 -14.66 -5.46
N GLU A 29 18.98 -15.23 -4.28
CA GLU A 29 19.55 -16.52 -3.85
C GLU A 29 19.22 -17.63 -4.87
N ILE A 30 17.96 -17.78 -5.24
CA ILE A 30 17.49 -18.78 -6.21
C ILE A 30 18.16 -18.62 -7.58
N VAL A 31 18.25 -17.37 -8.06
CA VAL A 31 18.89 -17.08 -9.35
C VAL A 31 20.39 -17.33 -9.30
N ASN A 32 21.08 -17.08 -8.17
CA ASN A 32 22.48 -17.43 -7.98
C ASN A 32 22.71 -18.94 -8.03
N ASP A 33 21.86 -19.73 -7.36
CA ASP A 33 21.92 -21.19 -7.40
C ASP A 33 21.70 -21.72 -8.82
N MET A 34 20.72 -21.15 -9.53
CA MET A 34 20.45 -21.49 -10.92
C MET A 34 21.60 -21.06 -11.86
N ALA A 35 22.26 -19.94 -11.62
CA ALA A 35 23.42 -19.51 -12.39
C ALA A 35 24.59 -20.51 -12.24
N ASN A 36 24.82 -21.01 -11.02
CA ASN A 36 25.82 -22.06 -10.79
C ASN A 36 25.43 -23.37 -11.52
N LEU A 37 24.16 -23.76 -11.44
CA LEU A 37 23.65 -24.96 -12.09
C LEU A 37 23.75 -24.91 -13.63
N THR A 38 23.36 -23.79 -14.22
CA THR A 38 23.42 -23.57 -15.69
C THR A 38 24.85 -23.45 -16.18
N LYS A 39 25.75 -22.84 -15.40
CA LYS A 39 27.19 -22.77 -15.68
C LYS A 39 27.80 -24.17 -15.75
N GLU A 40 27.46 -25.03 -14.78
CA GLU A 40 27.97 -26.42 -14.76
C GLU A 40 27.39 -27.22 -15.93
N THR A 41 26.12 -27.05 -16.26
CA THR A 41 25.48 -27.65 -17.44
C THR A 41 26.23 -27.23 -18.71
N TRP A 42 26.51 -25.95 -18.92
CA TRP A 42 27.28 -25.44 -20.06
C TRP A 42 28.68 -26.07 -20.12
N ARG A 43 29.39 -26.13 -18.99
CA ARG A 43 30.73 -26.77 -18.88
C ARG A 43 30.68 -28.23 -19.31
N GLN A 44 29.72 -28.98 -18.80
CA GLN A 44 29.52 -30.39 -19.14
C GLN A 44 29.22 -30.58 -20.63
N MET A 45 28.44 -29.68 -21.24
CA MET A 45 28.17 -29.70 -22.67
C MET A 45 29.46 -29.51 -23.51
N LYS A 46 30.35 -28.58 -23.11
CA LYS A 46 31.64 -28.40 -23.77
C LYS A 46 32.49 -29.66 -23.74
N ILE A 47 32.64 -30.29 -22.56
CA ILE A 47 33.43 -31.50 -22.38
C ILE A 47 32.83 -32.67 -23.20
N LYS A 48 31.50 -32.86 -23.14
CA LYS A 48 30.83 -33.92 -23.90
C LYS A 48 30.95 -33.75 -25.40
N LYS A 49 30.96 -32.49 -25.93
CA LYS A 49 31.19 -32.24 -27.34
C LYS A 49 32.58 -32.71 -27.79
N GLU A 50 33.60 -32.53 -26.97
CA GLU A 50 34.97 -32.96 -27.27
C GLU A 50 35.13 -34.49 -27.23
N LEU A 51 34.36 -35.18 -26.37
CA LEU A 51 34.49 -36.60 -26.07
C LEU A 51 33.49 -37.48 -26.84
N SER A 52 32.42 -36.93 -27.43
CA SER A 52 31.32 -37.72 -28.02
C SER A 52 30.67 -37.00 -29.21
N PRO A 53 30.47 -37.68 -30.34
CA PRO A 53 29.84 -37.10 -31.54
C PRO A 53 28.33 -36.77 -31.35
N GLY A 54 27.75 -37.10 -30.22
CA GLY A 54 26.31 -36.90 -29.95
C GLY A 54 25.90 -35.49 -29.45
N VAL A 55 26.87 -34.62 -29.11
CA VAL A 55 26.63 -33.24 -28.69
C VAL A 55 27.16 -32.29 -29.78
N ASN A 56 26.26 -31.56 -30.42
CA ASN A 56 26.62 -30.62 -31.48
C ASN A 56 26.91 -29.22 -30.90
N GLU A 57 27.49 -28.34 -31.73
CA GLU A 57 27.77 -26.95 -31.37
C GLU A 57 26.55 -26.19 -30.91
N THR A 58 25.36 -26.46 -31.51
CA THR A 58 24.11 -25.83 -31.17
C THR A 58 23.72 -26.10 -29.71
N ALA A 59 23.96 -27.32 -29.20
CA ALA A 59 23.71 -27.68 -27.80
C ALA A 59 24.58 -26.83 -26.83
N VAL A 60 25.86 -26.67 -27.15
CA VAL A 60 26.77 -25.86 -26.35
C VAL A 60 26.35 -24.40 -26.36
N LYS A 61 25.98 -23.85 -27.52
CA LYS A 61 25.54 -22.46 -27.66
C LYS A 61 24.21 -22.19 -26.96
N SER A 62 23.28 -23.14 -26.97
CA SER A 62 22.03 -23.04 -26.24
C SER A 62 22.25 -23.04 -24.72
N ALA A 63 23.14 -23.88 -24.22
CA ALA A 63 23.49 -23.90 -22.79
C ALA A 63 24.22 -22.60 -22.36
N GLU A 64 25.10 -22.07 -23.22
CA GLU A 64 25.76 -20.78 -23.03
C GLU A 64 24.75 -19.62 -22.97
N ALA A 65 23.81 -19.57 -23.92
CA ALA A 65 22.76 -18.57 -23.95
C ALA A 65 21.84 -18.63 -22.72
N ASN A 66 21.48 -19.82 -22.25
CA ASN A 66 20.71 -20.01 -21.04
C ASN A 66 21.44 -19.50 -19.81
N TYR A 67 22.75 -19.78 -19.68
CA TYR A 67 23.56 -19.24 -18.60
C TYR A 67 23.59 -17.71 -18.56
N TYR A 68 23.80 -17.06 -19.73
CA TYR A 68 23.78 -15.59 -19.80
C TYR A 68 22.40 -15.00 -19.55
N SER A 69 21.31 -15.70 -19.90
CA SER A 69 19.95 -15.29 -19.56
C SER A 69 19.72 -15.23 -18.04
N VAL A 70 20.21 -16.24 -17.31
CA VAL A 70 20.14 -16.26 -15.83
C VAL A 70 21.00 -15.16 -15.22
N LEU A 71 22.18 -14.88 -15.76
CA LEU A 71 23.02 -13.77 -15.30
C LEU A 71 22.37 -12.40 -15.53
N SER A 72 21.64 -12.24 -16.64
CA SER A 72 20.89 -11.01 -16.91
C SER A 72 19.78 -10.81 -15.85
N GLN A 73 19.04 -11.88 -15.50
CA GLN A 73 18.04 -11.83 -14.42
C GLN A 73 18.67 -11.47 -13.07
N LYS A 74 19.86 -12.00 -12.78
CA LYS A 74 20.61 -11.62 -11.57
C LYS A 74 20.90 -10.12 -11.52
N ALA A 75 21.43 -9.56 -12.61
CA ALA A 75 21.73 -8.12 -12.68
C ALA A 75 20.47 -7.25 -12.51
N ASP A 76 19.34 -7.69 -13.06
CA ASP A 76 18.05 -7.02 -12.87
C ASP A 76 17.58 -7.04 -11.42
N LEU A 77 17.72 -8.15 -10.71
CA LEU A 77 17.37 -8.26 -9.30
C LEU A 77 18.29 -7.38 -8.42
N GLU A 78 19.60 -7.38 -8.67
CA GLU A 78 20.55 -6.51 -7.97
C GLU A 78 20.21 -5.03 -8.16
N ARG A 79 19.79 -4.61 -9.36
CA ARG A 79 19.31 -3.26 -9.63
C ARG A 79 18.01 -2.95 -8.85
N GLN A 80 17.02 -3.86 -8.88
CA GLN A 80 15.76 -3.68 -8.16
C GLN A 80 15.97 -3.57 -6.65
N ILE A 81 16.86 -4.38 -6.06
CA ILE A 81 17.22 -4.28 -4.64
C ILE A 81 17.74 -2.88 -4.33
N ARG A 82 18.66 -2.34 -5.13
CA ARG A 82 19.19 -0.98 -4.94
C ARG A 82 18.13 0.10 -5.08
N GLU A 83 17.23 -0.02 -6.03
CA GLU A 83 16.13 0.93 -6.22
C GLU A 83 15.20 0.97 -5.00
N VAL A 84 14.86 -0.19 -4.43
CA VAL A 84 14.02 -0.26 -3.23
C VAL A 84 14.78 0.23 -1.99
N GLU A 85 16.07 -0.10 -1.82
CA GLU A 85 16.92 0.43 -0.74
C GLU A 85 17.00 1.97 -0.80
N ASN A 86 17.18 2.55 -1.99
CA ASN A 86 17.20 4.00 -2.19
C ASN A 86 15.84 4.63 -1.85
N SER A 87 14.75 4.01 -2.28
CA SER A 87 13.39 4.48 -1.98
C SER A 87 13.09 4.44 -0.48
N MET A 88 13.51 3.38 0.20
CA MET A 88 13.35 3.24 1.65
C MET A 88 14.23 4.24 2.40
N SER A 89 15.48 4.45 1.97
CA SER A 89 16.37 5.47 2.56
C SER A 89 15.80 6.87 2.42
N LEU A 90 15.23 7.21 1.26
CA LEU A 90 14.54 8.48 1.03
C LEU A 90 13.34 8.65 1.97
N LEU A 91 12.52 7.60 2.15
CA LEU A 91 11.37 7.63 3.06
C LEU A 91 11.79 7.84 4.52
N LEU A 92 12.96 7.29 4.92
CA LEU A 92 13.54 7.45 6.24
C LEU A 92 14.30 8.78 6.42
N GLY A 93 14.39 9.62 5.37
CA GLY A 93 15.14 10.88 5.40
C GLY A 93 16.65 10.69 5.51
N GLN A 94 17.19 9.58 5.03
CA GLN A 94 18.60 9.21 5.12
C GLN A 94 19.25 9.14 3.74
N PRO A 95 20.57 9.34 3.64
CA PRO A 95 21.30 9.07 2.40
C PRO A 95 21.13 7.63 1.95
N ALA A 96 21.25 7.37 0.64
CA ALA A 96 21.17 6.03 0.07
C ALA A 96 22.15 5.07 0.76
N GLN A 97 21.61 4.02 1.36
CA GLN A 97 22.37 3.02 2.13
C GLN A 97 21.75 1.64 1.98
N THR A 98 22.51 0.62 2.35
CA THR A 98 22.01 -0.75 2.45
C THR A 98 21.15 -0.90 3.71
N ILE A 99 19.97 -1.47 3.56
CA ILE A 99 19.02 -1.69 4.65
C ILE A 99 19.25 -3.09 5.22
N ALA A 100 19.56 -3.15 6.53
CA ALA A 100 19.68 -4.43 7.25
C ALA A 100 18.31 -5.12 7.34
N ARG A 101 18.25 -6.41 7.02
CA ARG A 101 17.01 -7.17 6.97
C ARG A 101 17.20 -8.65 7.28
N GLY A 102 16.13 -9.31 7.71
CA GLY A 102 16.09 -10.76 7.95
C GLY A 102 15.81 -11.56 6.66
N LYS A 103 15.54 -12.85 6.82
CA LYS A 103 15.15 -13.73 5.70
C LYS A 103 13.65 -13.89 5.62
N LEU A 104 13.15 -14.04 4.39
CA LEU A 104 11.72 -14.24 4.13
C LEU A 104 11.17 -15.49 4.82
N ALA A 105 11.97 -16.57 4.86
CA ALA A 105 11.56 -17.84 5.46
C ALA A 105 11.42 -17.78 7.01
N ASP A 106 12.03 -16.81 7.68
CA ASP A 106 12.00 -16.68 9.13
C ASP A 106 10.77 -15.90 9.64
N GLN A 107 9.94 -15.41 8.71
CA GLN A 107 8.76 -14.61 9.06
C GLN A 107 7.60 -15.52 9.46
N SER A 108 7.05 -15.30 10.65
CA SER A 108 5.83 -15.98 11.11
C SER A 108 4.61 -15.09 10.86
N LEU A 109 3.66 -15.58 10.12
CA LEU A 109 2.37 -14.93 9.90
C LEU A 109 1.29 -15.60 10.75
N PRO A 110 0.22 -14.87 11.13
CA PRO A 110 -0.95 -15.49 11.73
C PRO A 110 -1.51 -16.59 10.83
N SER A 111 -1.84 -17.74 11.39
CA SER A 111 -2.30 -18.91 10.62
C SER A 111 -3.71 -18.73 10.06
N GLU A 112 -4.55 -17.96 10.75
CA GLU A 112 -5.95 -17.73 10.34
C GLU A 112 -6.36 -16.29 10.69
N PHE A 113 -7.08 -15.67 9.76
CA PHE A 113 -7.84 -14.45 10.03
C PHE A 113 -9.31 -14.84 10.16
N SER A 114 -9.95 -14.51 11.27
CA SER A 114 -11.39 -14.73 11.44
C SER A 114 -12.18 -13.95 10.39
N THR A 115 -12.98 -14.65 9.61
CA THR A 115 -13.91 -14.09 8.64
C THR A 115 -15.10 -13.45 9.38
N GLY A 116 -14.96 -12.22 9.77
CA GLY A 116 -16.03 -11.51 10.47
C GLY A 116 -15.52 -10.16 10.95
N ILE A 117 -15.27 -9.23 10.00
CA ILE A 117 -14.89 -7.89 10.38
C ILE A 117 -16.16 -7.19 10.81
N ALA A 118 -16.30 -6.97 12.11
CA ALA A 118 -17.38 -6.17 12.65
C ALA A 118 -17.31 -4.77 12.01
N LEU A 119 -18.42 -4.26 11.50
CA LEU A 119 -18.57 -2.88 10.99
C LEU A 119 -17.97 -1.84 11.95
N ASN A 120 -17.96 -2.15 13.25
CA ASN A 120 -17.33 -1.33 14.29
C ASN A 120 -15.81 -1.14 14.09
N MET A 121 -15.12 -2.06 13.43
CA MET A 121 -13.69 -1.89 13.13
C MET A 121 -13.46 -0.85 12.03
N LEU A 122 -14.40 -0.69 11.11
CA LEU A 122 -14.33 0.35 10.08
C LEU A 122 -14.44 1.77 10.66
N ASN A 123 -15.12 1.93 11.81
CA ASN A 123 -15.16 3.21 12.53
C ASN A 123 -13.79 3.62 13.09
N ASN A 124 -12.86 2.67 13.18
CA ASN A 124 -11.50 2.96 13.60
C ASN A 124 -10.64 3.57 12.50
N ARG A 125 -11.12 3.57 11.27
CA ARG A 125 -10.38 4.15 10.13
C ARG A 125 -10.46 5.68 10.17
N PRO A 126 -9.31 6.35 10.13
CA PRO A 126 -9.28 7.81 10.20
C PRO A 126 -9.87 8.48 8.96
N ASP A 127 -9.86 7.86 7.79
CA ASP A 127 -10.48 8.36 6.56
C ASP A 127 -12.02 8.29 6.60
N VAL A 128 -12.58 7.18 7.11
CA VAL A 128 -14.03 7.03 7.34
C VAL A 128 -14.51 8.04 8.38
N HIS A 129 -13.78 8.19 9.49
CA HIS A 129 -14.08 9.17 10.52
C HIS A 129 -13.99 10.61 10.02
N ALA A 130 -13.00 10.92 9.17
CA ALA A 130 -12.89 12.24 8.55
C ALA A 130 -14.09 12.54 7.63
N ALA A 131 -14.54 11.58 6.87
CA ALA A 131 -15.74 11.71 6.03
C ALA A 131 -17.01 11.90 6.87
N GLU A 132 -17.16 11.21 7.99
CA GLU A 132 -18.24 11.37 8.96
C GLU A 132 -18.24 12.78 9.57
N MET A 133 -17.08 13.27 10.00
CA MET A 133 -16.97 14.63 10.56
C MET A 133 -17.29 15.71 9.51
N ASN A 134 -16.91 15.49 8.25
CA ASN A 134 -17.30 16.37 7.15
C ASN A 134 -18.82 16.38 6.93
N LEU A 135 -19.47 15.21 7.00
CA LEU A 135 -20.93 15.10 6.94
C LEU A 135 -21.58 15.86 8.10
N ALA A 136 -21.07 15.70 9.32
CA ALA A 136 -21.55 16.44 10.48
C ALA A 136 -21.41 17.97 10.30
N ALA A 137 -20.27 18.43 9.77
CA ALA A 137 -20.06 19.84 9.46
C ALA A 137 -21.08 20.37 8.43
N CYS A 138 -21.35 19.62 7.36
CA CYS A 138 -22.34 19.98 6.35
C CYS A 138 -23.77 19.98 6.93
N PHE A 139 -24.09 19.08 7.87
CA PHE A 139 -25.36 19.08 8.61
C PHE A 139 -25.52 20.37 9.43
N TYR A 140 -24.50 20.78 10.17
CA TYR A 140 -24.53 22.04 10.92
C TYR A 140 -24.60 23.28 10.02
N ASN A 141 -23.90 23.26 8.86
CA ASN A 141 -24.02 24.32 7.85
C ASN A 141 -25.45 24.44 7.29
N THR A 142 -26.12 23.29 7.09
CA THR A 142 -27.55 23.27 6.67
C THR A 142 -28.42 23.88 7.75
N ASN A 143 -28.20 23.58 9.02
CA ASN A 143 -28.91 24.20 10.14
C ASN A 143 -28.63 25.69 10.27
N GLN A 144 -27.38 26.11 10.03
CA GLN A 144 -27.05 27.54 9.95
C GLN A 144 -27.76 28.24 8.79
N ALA A 145 -27.88 27.60 7.62
CA ALA A 145 -28.62 28.15 6.50
C ALA A 145 -30.14 28.26 6.83
N ARG A 146 -30.71 27.31 7.60
CA ARG A 146 -32.07 27.37 8.11
C ARG A 146 -32.27 28.50 9.15
N SER A 147 -31.31 28.71 10.04
CA SER A 147 -31.37 29.74 11.07
C SER A 147 -31.47 31.16 10.50
N ARG A 148 -30.96 31.39 9.29
CA ARG A 148 -31.07 32.69 8.59
C ARG A 148 -32.52 33.09 8.20
N PHE A 149 -33.46 32.17 8.29
CA PHE A 149 -34.89 32.44 8.09
C PHE A 149 -35.61 32.97 9.35
N TYR A 150 -34.92 32.94 10.51
CA TYR A 150 -35.39 33.46 11.77
C TYR A 150 -34.85 34.84 12.06
N PRO A 151 -35.52 35.65 12.90
CA PRO A 151 -35.00 36.93 13.32
C PRO A 151 -33.65 36.82 14.05
N SER A 152 -32.72 37.69 13.74
CA SER A 152 -31.45 37.80 14.46
C SER A 152 -31.54 38.89 15.54
N ILE A 153 -31.09 38.57 16.74
CA ILE A 153 -30.99 39.52 17.85
C ILE A 153 -29.53 39.90 17.98
N THR A 154 -29.20 41.20 17.82
CA THR A 154 -27.89 41.74 18.01
C THR A 154 -27.88 42.69 19.20
N ILE A 155 -27.02 42.42 20.16
CA ILE A 155 -26.77 43.32 21.31
C ILE A 155 -25.42 43.96 21.13
N SER A 156 -25.36 45.27 21.02
CA SER A 156 -24.13 46.03 20.90
C SER A 156 -23.99 46.98 22.08
N GLY A 157 -22.82 47.03 22.68
CA GLY A 157 -22.46 47.96 23.73
C GLY A 157 -21.29 48.83 23.28
N SER A 158 -21.36 50.13 23.51
CA SER A 158 -20.22 51.02 23.28
C SER A 158 -19.98 51.91 24.50
N GLY A 159 -18.71 52.12 24.84
CA GLY A 159 -18.25 53.08 25.83
C GLY A 159 -17.43 54.16 25.12
N ALA A 160 -17.82 55.42 25.29
CA ALA A 160 -17.10 56.54 24.74
C ALA A 160 -16.72 57.54 25.86
N TYR A 161 -15.51 58.05 25.77
CA TYR A 161 -15.04 59.10 26.64
C TYR A 161 -15.04 60.42 25.85
N THR A 162 -15.86 61.40 26.27
CA THR A 162 -15.90 62.68 25.62
C THR A 162 -15.17 63.72 26.47
N ASN A 163 -14.13 64.33 25.91
CA ASN A 163 -13.42 65.43 26.56
C ASN A 163 -13.42 66.64 25.65
N ASN A 164 -13.95 67.78 26.17
CA ASN A 164 -14.06 68.97 25.41
C ASN A 164 -12.76 69.85 25.45
N SER A 165 -11.74 69.37 26.11
CA SER A 165 -10.49 70.17 26.32
C SER A 165 -9.27 69.32 26.06
N GLY A 166 -8.96 69.02 24.86
CA GLY A 166 -7.75 68.45 24.26
C GLY A 166 -6.65 67.72 25.05
N MET A 167 -6.65 67.68 26.36
CA MET A 167 -5.62 67.09 27.18
C MET A 167 -6.17 66.38 28.44
N GLY A 168 -6.09 65.07 28.45
CA GLY A 168 -6.25 64.24 29.63
C GLY A 168 -7.68 63.94 30.10
N ILE A 169 -7.85 62.88 30.90
CA ILE A 169 -9.09 62.49 31.55
C ILE A 169 -9.33 63.39 32.75
N VAL A 170 -10.04 64.52 32.59
CA VAL A 170 -10.22 65.49 33.64
C VAL A 170 -11.56 65.35 34.41
N ASN A 171 -12.52 64.57 33.90
CA ASN A 171 -13.81 64.39 34.60
C ASN A 171 -14.42 63.01 34.30
N PRO A 172 -14.50 62.04 35.26
CA PRO A 172 -15.12 60.75 35.12
C PRO A 172 -16.63 60.79 34.84
N GLY A 173 -17.29 61.92 35.05
CA GLY A 173 -18.74 62.12 34.77
C GLY A 173 -19.10 62.25 33.30
N LYS A 174 -18.17 62.25 32.37
CA LYS A 174 -18.37 62.34 30.91
C LYS A 174 -18.21 61.00 30.18
N MET A 175 -18.28 59.88 30.90
CA MET A 175 -18.31 58.55 30.31
C MET A 175 -19.73 58.28 29.80
N LEU A 176 -19.86 58.09 28.48
CA LEU A 176 -21.07 57.66 27.83
C LEU A 176 -21.04 56.15 27.64
N LEU A 177 -21.92 55.46 28.30
CA LEU A 177 -22.19 54.01 28.09
C LEU A 177 -23.52 53.91 27.34
N SER A 178 -23.52 53.25 26.18
CA SER A 178 -24.73 52.92 25.48
C SER A 178 -24.81 51.43 25.21
N ALA A 179 -26.01 50.86 25.43
CA ALA A 179 -26.32 49.50 25.04
C ALA A 179 -27.57 49.53 24.13
N VAL A 180 -27.46 48.91 22.95
CA VAL A 180 -28.54 48.86 21.97
C VAL A 180 -28.81 47.41 21.61
N GLY A 181 -30.08 46.99 21.80
CA GLY A 181 -30.60 45.72 21.27
C GLY A 181 -31.35 45.95 19.96
N SER A 182 -31.00 45.22 18.91
CA SER A 182 -31.71 45.27 17.64
C SER A 182 -32.21 43.86 17.25
N LEU A 183 -33.45 43.82 16.73
CA LEU A 183 -34.07 42.61 16.15
C LEU A 183 -34.21 42.86 14.64
N THR A 184 -33.56 42.01 13.85
CA THR A 184 -33.57 42.16 12.39
C THR A 184 -34.02 40.87 11.74
N GLN A 185 -35.02 40.95 10.83
CA GLN A 185 -35.45 39.84 10.01
C GLN A 185 -35.56 40.27 8.53
N PRO A 186 -34.79 39.62 7.61
CA PRO A 186 -34.94 39.88 6.19
C PRO A 186 -36.24 39.26 5.65
N ILE A 187 -37.18 40.10 5.18
CA ILE A 187 -38.46 39.65 4.56
C ILE A 187 -38.25 39.42 3.05
N PHE A 188 -37.45 40.29 2.41
CA PHE A 188 -37.14 40.21 0.98
C PHE A 188 -35.61 40.13 0.77
N ALA A 189 -35.11 38.94 0.55
CA ALA A 189 -33.68 38.67 0.32
C ALA A 189 -33.39 38.26 -1.15
N ARG A 190 -34.18 38.67 -2.12
CA ARG A 190 -34.02 38.36 -3.56
C ARG A 190 -33.75 36.87 -3.84
N GLY A 191 -34.33 35.96 -3.07
CA GLY A 191 -34.14 34.51 -3.18
C GLY A 191 -32.84 33.97 -2.61
N GLN A 192 -31.95 34.82 -2.08
CA GLN A 192 -30.61 34.38 -1.58
C GLN A 192 -30.74 33.37 -0.43
N LEU A 193 -31.67 33.53 0.49
CA LEU A 193 -31.87 32.59 1.61
C LEU A 193 -32.32 31.22 1.11
N ILE A 194 -33.23 31.16 0.14
CA ILE A 194 -33.73 29.92 -0.47
C ILE A 194 -32.61 29.25 -1.25
N ALA A 195 -31.84 30.00 -2.06
CA ALA A 195 -30.71 29.47 -2.80
C ALA A 195 -29.64 28.96 -1.86
N GLY A 196 -29.27 29.71 -0.81
CA GLY A 196 -28.29 29.28 0.20
C GLY A 196 -28.68 27.99 0.92
N LEU A 197 -29.96 27.83 1.29
CA LEU A 197 -30.46 26.60 1.89
C LEU A 197 -30.44 25.42 0.90
N LYS A 198 -30.77 25.64 -0.38
CA LYS A 198 -30.70 24.60 -1.41
C LYS A 198 -29.24 24.14 -1.62
N VAL A 199 -28.28 25.07 -1.68
CA VAL A 199 -26.87 24.77 -1.79
C VAL A 199 -26.38 23.97 -0.58
N ALA A 200 -26.68 24.41 0.66
CA ALA A 200 -26.30 23.72 1.87
C ALA A 200 -26.87 22.28 1.93
N LYS A 201 -28.14 22.07 1.51
CA LYS A 201 -28.71 20.72 1.43
C LYS A 201 -28.03 19.85 0.40
N ALA A 202 -27.71 20.38 -0.79
CA ALA A 202 -26.98 19.62 -1.82
C ALA A 202 -25.57 19.25 -1.35
N GLN A 203 -24.87 20.14 -0.65
CA GLN A 203 -23.56 19.87 -0.05
C GLN A 203 -23.66 18.80 1.05
N GLN A 204 -24.72 18.81 1.85
CA GLN A 204 -24.94 17.76 2.86
C GLN A 204 -25.19 16.40 2.21
N GLU A 205 -25.97 16.34 1.13
CA GLU A 205 -26.23 15.11 0.36
C GLU A 205 -24.93 14.60 -0.30
N GLN A 206 -24.14 15.49 -0.87
CA GLN A 206 -22.82 15.15 -1.39
C GLN A 206 -21.89 14.58 -0.30
N ALA A 207 -21.86 15.21 0.87
CA ALA A 207 -21.04 14.73 2.00
C ALA A 207 -21.54 13.36 2.52
N PHE A 208 -22.84 13.10 2.50
CA PHE A 208 -23.42 11.79 2.84
C PHE A 208 -22.98 10.71 1.84
N ASN A 209 -23.07 10.99 0.54
CA ASN A 209 -22.64 10.06 -0.50
C ASN A 209 -21.12 9.78 -0.41
N ASN A 210 -20.30 10.80 -0.10
CA ASN A 210 -18.87 10.65 0.11
C ASN A 210 -18.56 9.77 1.33
N TRP A 211 -19.27 9.95 2.45
CA TRP A 211 -19.14 9.11 3.63
C TRP A 211 -19.53 7.66 3.32
N GLN A 212 -20.67 7.45 2.65
CA GLN A 212 -21.11 6.12 2.24
C GLN A 212 -20.06 5.44 1.33
N GLN A 213 -19.50 6.17 0.38
CA GLN A 213 -18.42 5.66 -0.49
C GLN A 213 -17.17 5.28 0.31
N ALA A 214 -16.77 6.08 1.31
CA ALA A 214 -15.64 5.77 2.17
C ALA A 214 -15.84 4.45 2.94
N VAL A 215 -17.04 4.23 3.51
CA VAL A 215 -17.40 2.99 4.21
C VAL A 215 -17.35 1.78 3.27
N LEU A 216 -17.94 1.91 2.07
CA LEU A 216 -17.93 0.83 1.07
C LEU A 216 -16.52 0.51 0.57
N SER A 217 -15.70 1.53 0.33
CA SER A 217 -14.30 1.35 -0.07
C SER A 217 -13.50 0.62 1.01
N ALA A 218 -13.67 1.04 2.27
CA ALA A 218 -13.04 0.39 3.41
C ALA A 218 -13.42 -1.10 3.52
N GLY A 219 -14.71 -1.42 3.37
CA GLY A 219 -15.17 -2.82 3.36
C GLY A 219 -14.58 -3.64 2.20
N SER A 220 -14.51 -3.03 1.01
CA SER A 220 -13.90 -3.65 -0.17
C SER A 220 -12.40 -3.90 0.01
N GLU A 221 -11.65 -2.96 0.58
CA GLU A 221 -10.20 -3.12 0.85
C GLU A 221 -9.93 -4.28 1.80
N VAL A 222 -10.72 -4.41 2.86
CA VAL A 222 -10.61 -5.52 3.79
C VAL A 222 -10.93 -6.85 3.10
N SER A 223 -12.03 -6.91 2.34
CA SER A 223 -12.41 -8.10 1.57
C SER A 223 -11.30 -8.51 0.60
N ASN A 224 -10.75 -7.55 -0.15
CA ASN A 224 -9.67 -7.79 -1.09
C ASN A 224 -8.40 -8.30 -0.40
N ALA A 225 -8.04 -7.76 0.76
CA ALA A 225 -6.88 -8.22 1.53
C ALA A 225 -7.07 -9.67 2.01
N LEU A 226 -8.26 -10.04 2.49
CA LEU A 226 -8.57 -11.42 2.89
C LEU A 226 -8.55 -12.40 1.70
N VAL A 227 -9.14 -12.00 0.57
CA VAL A 227 -9.12 -12.81 -0.65
C VAL A 227 -7.69 -13.01 -1.15
N LEU A 228 -6.88 -11.95 -1.14
CA LEU A 228 -5.47 -12.03 -1.51
C LEU A 228 -4.71 -12.99 -0.58
N TYR A 229 -4.92 -12.89 0.74
CA TYR A 229 -4.29 -13.78 1.72
C TYR A 229 -4.62 -15.24 1.44
N ASN A 230 -5.91 -15.59 1.36
CA ASN A 230 -6.36 -16.97 1.14
C ASN A 230 -5.89 -17.54 -0.20
N SER A 231 -5.98 -16.72 -1.26
CA SER A 231 -5.51 -17.11 -2.60
C SER A 231 -4.00 -17.33 -2.63
N SER A 232 -3.23 -16.45 -2.00
CA SER A 232 -1.76 -16.56 -1.96
C SER A 232 -1.30 -17.73 -1.10
N ASP A 233 -2.01 -18.06 0.00
CA ASP A 233 -1.74 -19.22 0.83
C ASP A 233 -1.94 -20.53 0.05
N GLU A 234 -3.07 -20.66 -0.65
CA GLU A 234 -3.35 -21.85 -1.46
C GLU A 234 -2.38 -21.98 -2.63
N LYS A 235 -2.07 -20.88 -3.34
CA LYS A 235 -1.08 -20.88 -4.42
C LYS A 235 0.31 -21.24 -3.92
N GLY A 236 0.76 -20.65 -2.79
CA GLY A 236 2.04 -20.98 -2.19
C GLY A 236 2.17 -22.46 -1.81
N ARG A 237 1.08 -23.07 -1.31
CA ARG A 237 1.01 -24.51 -1.03
C ARG A 237 1.11 -25.37 -2.30
N LEU A 238 0.43 -24.97 -3.38
CA LEU A 238 0.47 -25.67 -4.67
C LEU A 238 1.83 -25.49 -5.36
N ASP A 239 2.37 -24.28 -5.37
CA ASP A 239 3.68 -24.01 -5.95
C ASP A 239 4.82 -24.66 -5.15
N GLY A 240 4.68 -24.83 -3.84
CA GLY A 240 5.58 -25.65 -3.04
C GLY A 240 5.65 -27.10 -3.55
N LYS A 241 4.49 -27.75 -3.74
CA LYS A 241 4.43 -29.10 -4.32
C LYS A 241 4.99 -29.17 -5.74
N ARG A 242 4.74 -28.11 -6.54
CA ARG A 242 5.27 -27.99 -7.91
C ARG A 242 6.81 -27.90 -7.91
N VAL A 243 7.39 -27.14 -6.99
CA VAL A 243 8.85 -27.04 -6.82
C VAL A 243 9.43 -28.40 -6.48
N ASP A 244 8.88 -29.13 -5.48
CA ASP A 244 9.33 -30.46 -5.08
C ASP A 244 9.36 -31.46 -6.25
N VAL A 245 8.34 -31.42 -7.10
CA VAL A 245 8.23 -32.29 -8.30
C VAL A 245 9.27 -31.88 -9.35
N LEU A 246 9.44 -30.57 -9.58
CA LEU A 246 10.38 -30.08 -10.59
C LEU A 246 11.84 -30.25 -10.17
N GLU A 247 12.17 -30.19 -8.89
CA GLU A 247 13.51 -30.54 -8.38
C GLU A 247 13.88 -31.99 -8.72
N LYS A 248 12.96 -32.92 -8.45
CA LYS A 248 13.14 -34.34 -8.84
C LYS A 248 13.22 -34.49 -10.35
N ASN A 249 12.41 -33.75 -11.11
CA ASN A 249 12.44 -33.78 -12.57
C ASN A 249 13.80 -33.32 -13.13
N VAL A 250 14.37 -32.25 -12.61
CA VAL A 250 15.71 -31.77 -13.00
C VAL A 250 16.77 -32.83 -12.73
N GLU A 251 16.74 -33.47 -11.56
CA GLU A 251 17.70 -34.53 -11.21
C GLU A 251 17.56 -35.75 -12.13
N MET A 252 16.34 -36.25 -12.33
CA MET A 252 16.06 -37.38 -13.23
C MET A 252 16.46 -37.07 -14.67
N THR A 253 16.15 -35.87 -15.17
CA THR A 253 16.49 -35.45 -16.55
C THR A 253 18.01 -35.36 -16.75
N LYS A 254 18.75 -34.90 -15.74
CA LYS A 254 20.22 -34.91 -15.77
C LYS A 254 20.78 -36.35 -15.83
N GLN A 255 20.22 -37.27 -15.06
CA GLN A 255 20.64 -38.68 -15.09
C GLN A 255 20.37 -39.32 -16.45
N LEU A 256 19.17 -39.09 -17.02
CA LEU A 256 18.80 -39.57 -18.37
C LEU A 256 19.70 -38.93 -19.45
N PHE A 257 20.05 -37.66 -19.33
CA PHE A 257 21.00 -37.02 -20.23
C PHE A 257 22.41 -37.65 -20.14
N ASN A 258 22.84 -38.01 -18.94
CA ASN A 258 24.13 -38.69 -18.76
C ASN A 258 24.13 -40.09 -19.37
N SER A 259 23.03 -40.81 -19.34
CA SER A 259 22.86 -42.14 -19.99
C SER A 259 22.49 -42.03 -21.47
N LYS A 260 22.54 -40.86 -22.10
CA LYS A 260 22.16 -40.60 -23.51
C LYS A 260 20.70 -40.90 -23.84
N SER A 261 19.83 -40.95 -22.86
CA SER A 261 18.37 -41.21 -23.02
C SER A 261 17.53 -39.94 -23.02
N ALA A 262 18.10 -38.78 -22.74
CA ALA A 262 17.47 -37.47 -22.84
C ALA A 262 18.33 -36.49 -23.65
N THR A 263 17.69 -35.47 -24.20
CA THR A 263 18.33 -34.39 -24.95
C THR A 263 18.78 -33.26 -24.02
N TYR A 264 19.73 -32.44 -24.48
CA TYR A 264 20.15 -31.24 -23.75
C TYR A 264 18.99 -30.24 -23.59
N LEU A 265 18.07 -30.19 -24.54
CA LEU A 265 16.91 -29.29 -24.51
C LEU A 265 15.98 -29.62 -23.33
N GLU A 266 15.79 -30.92 -23.05
CA GLU A 266 14.98 -31.37 -21.90
C GLU A 266 15.62 -30.91 -20.58
N VAL A 267 16.97 -30.96 -20.45
CA VAL A 267 17.67 -30.47 -19.25
C VAL A 267 17.48 -28.97 -19.07
N ILE A 268 17.68 -28.18 -20.14
CA ILE A 268 17.50 -26.71 -20.08
C ILE A 268 16.05 -26.36 -19.76
N THR A 269 15.09 -27.05 -20.38
CA THR A 269 13.65 -26.85 -20.12
C THR A 269 13.29 -27.19 -18.67
N ALA A 270 13.79 -28.32 -18.14
CA ALA A 270 13.54 -28.70 -16.75
C ALA A 270 14.11 -27.65 -15.76
N GLN A 271 15.32 -27.16 -16.01
CA GLN A 271 15.95 -26.10 -15.20
C GLN A 271 15.17 -24.78 -15.26
N SER A 272 14.71 -24.36 -16.44
CA SER A 272 13.92 -23.14 -16.60
C SER A 272 12.55 -23.26 -15.90
N ASN A 273 11.91 -24.42 -15.99
CA ASN A 273 10.65 -24.67 -15.31
C ASN A 273 10.79 -24.64 -13.79
N LEU A 274 11.88 -25.21 -13.25
CA LEU A 274 12.18 -25.17 -11.82
C LEU A 274 12.43 -23.72 -11.37
N LEU A 275 13.26 -22.96 -12.08
CA LEU A 275 13.51 -21.56 -11.76
C LEU A 275 12.23 -20.75 -11.69
N ASN A 276 11.37 -20.87 -12.71
CA ASN A 276 10.10 -20.16 -12.76
C ASN A 276 9.17 -20.56 -11.60
N ALA A 277 9.11 -21.86 -11.25
CA ALA A 277 8.30 -22.32 -10.14
C ALA A 277 8.80 -21.80 -8.78
N GLN A 278 10.11 -21.78 -8.56
CA GLN A 278 10.73 -21.26 -7.34
C GLN A 278 10.48 -19.74 -7.21
N LEU A 279 10.63 -18.98 -8.29
CA LEU A 279 10.34 -17.55 -8.30
C LEU A 279 8.86 -17.25 -8.06
N SER A 280 7.95 -18.06 -8.66
CA SER A 280 6.51 -17.94 -8.42
C SER A 280 6.16 -18.20 -6.96
N LYS A 281 6.73 -19.24 -6.35
CA LYS A 281 6.50 -19.54 -4.93
C LYS A 281 6.94 -18.37 -4.02
N VAL A 282 8.09 -17.77 -4.27
CA VAL A 282 8.57 -16.62 -3.51
C VAL A 282 7.64 -15.42 -3.67
N GLN A 283 7.08 -15.22 -4.88
CA GLN A 283 6.09 -14.18 -5.14
C GLN A 283 4.78 -14.42 -4.39
N ASP A 284 4.31 -15.66 -4.29
CA ASP A 284 3.10 -16.00 -3.54
C ASP A 284 3.32 -15.83 -2.03
N ASP A 285 4.47 -16.25 -1.50
CA ASP A 285 4.86 -16.05 -0.10
C ASP A 285 4.89 -14.53 0.24
N PHE A 286 5.46 -13.71 -0.65
CA PHE A 286 5.44 -12.25 -0.51
C PHE A 286 4.02 -11.68 -0.58
N SER A 287 3.19 -12.12 -1.54
CA SER A 287 1.81 -11.64 -1.69
C SER A 287 0.98 -11.93 -0.44
N LYS A 288 1.23 -13.06 0.22
CA LYS A 288 0.61 -13.39 1.51
C LYS A 288 1.00 -12.39 2.60
N MET A 289 2.28 -11.99 2.69
CA MET A 289 2.75 -10.97 3.65
C MET A 289 2.16 -9.59 3.33
N GLN A 290 2.14 -9.23 2.05
CA GLN A 290 1.53 -7.97 1.59
C GLN A 290 0.04 -7.91 1.94
N ALA A 291 -0.69 -9.04 1.84
CA ALA A 291 -2.08 -9.12 2.23
C ALA A 291 -2.28 -8.82 3.73
N VAL A 292 -1.37 -9.27 4.60
CA VAL A 292 -1.41 -8.95 6.04
C VAL A 292 -1.16 -7.47 6.29
N VAL A 293 -0.19 -6.86 5.62
CA VAL A 293 0.08 -5.41 5.72
C VAL A 293 -1.12 -4.60 5.22
N ASN A 294 -1.72 -5.01 4.10
CA ASN A 294 -2.90 -4.36 3.55
C ASN A 294 -4.11 -4.50 4.49
N LEU A 295 -4.28 -5.66 5.13
CA LEU A 295 -5.32 -5.87 6.12
C LEU A 295 -5.12 -4.98 7.35
N TYR A 296 -3.88 -4.87 7.86
CA TYR A 296 -3.54 -3.94 8.94
C TYR A 296 -3.90 -2.49 8.58
N TYR A 297 -3.55 -2.05 7.38
CA TYR A 297 -3.93 -0.72 6.87
C TYR A 297 -5.45 -0.56 6.78
N ALA A 298 -6.13 -1.54 6.17
CA ALA A 298 -7.57 -1.51 5.95
C ALA A 298 -8.40 -1.52 7.25
N LEU A 299 -7.84 -2.03 8.34
CA LEU A 299 -8.46 -2.03 9.68
C LEU A 299 -8.14 -0.75 10.48
N GLY A 300 -7.41 0.20 9.93
CA GLY A 300 -7.03 1.44 10.63
C GLY A 300 -5.97 1.25 11.69
N GLY A 301 -4.98 0.39 11.44
CA GLY A 301 -3.84 0.19 12.33
C GLY A 301 -3.02 1.46 12.56
N GLY A 302 -2.06 1.44 13.52
CA GLY A 302 -1.17 2.56 13.81
C GLY A 302 -1.73 3.60 14.80
N ARG A 303 -2.74 3.22 15.58
CA ARG A 303 -3.31 4.06 16.65
C ARG A 303 -2.52 4.02 17.96
N ASP A 304 -1.66 3.03 18.12
CA ASP A 304 -0.83 2.83 19.33
C ASP A 304 0.41 3.72 19.33
#